data_5b56d2354271e5f95699b6694bde63ba
#
_entry.id   5b56d2354271e5f95699b6694bde63ba
#
_cell.length_a   1.000
_cell.length_b   1.000
_cell.length_c   1.000
_cell.angle_alpha   90.00
_cell.angle_beta   90.00
_cell.angle_gamma   90.00
#
_symmetry.space_group_name_H-M   'P 1'
#
loop_
_entity.id
_entity.type
_entity.pdbx_description
1 polymer ?
#
loop_
_entity_poly.entity_id
_entity_poly.type
_entity_poly.pdbx_seq_one_letter_code
_entity_poly.pdbx_strand_id
1 'polypeptide(L)'
;DEKFQWQNTNTLSYADSFGKHHLNVMLGNELVFTQSRSLKAANNQFPDDNFGIYDLSLGSLPQKPESSFDETGLVSYFARAFYNFDDRYLLTMTLRTDGSSKFAKENRFGWFPSASAAWRISEEEFMKPLQRVISSLKLRASYGQSGNNRIGNNRYSSIFESNWYANGSSEIPSLISKTLGNPGLKWETTVSANIGLDFGLFNNRISGTVEVYKNKTKDLLLTADV
;
A
#
# COMPACT_ATOMS: atom_id res chain seq x y z
N ASP A 1 -22.25 -10.27 -3.97
CA ASP A 1 -21.26 -9.25 -3.65
C ASP A 1 -20.94 -8.47 -4.92
N GLU A 2 -21.01 -7.15 -4.82
CA GLU A 2 -20.68 -6.24 -5.90
C GLU A 2 -19.55 -5.31 -5.42
N LYS A 3 -18.54 -5.12 -6.28
CA LYS A 3 -17.45 -4.18 -6.02
C LYS A 3 -17.28 -3.29 -7.24
N PHE A 4 -17.41 -1.98 -7.03
CA PHE A 4 -17.09 -0.95 -8.00
C PHE A 4 -15.83 -0.22 -7.57
N GLN A 5 -14.89 -0.05 -8.49
CA GLN A 5 -13.68 0.73 -8.25
C GLN A 5 -13.46 1.68 -9.42
N TRP A 6 -13.21 2.93 -9.08
CA TRP A 6 -12.82 3.98 -10.02
C TRP A 6 -11.46 4.52 -9.63
N GLN A 7 -10.62 4.73 -10.62
CA GLN A 7 -9.28 5.27 -10.44
C GLN A 7 -8.98 6.29 -11.52
N ASN A 8 -8.38 7.41 -11.11
CA ASN A 8 -7.86 8.43 -12.01
C ASN A 8 -6.44 8.79 -11.59
N THR A 9 -5.50 8.68 -12.52
CA THR A 9 -4.09 9.01 -12.29
C THR A 9 -3.64 9.97 -13.38
N ASN A 10 -3.06 11.09 -12.96
CA ASN A 10 -2.50 12.08 -13.86
C ASN A 10 -1.03 12.29 -13.52
N THR A 11 -0.19 12.37 -14.55
CA THR A 11 1.24 12.64 -14.41
C THR A 11 1.70 13.68 -15.41
N LEU A 12 2.58 14.54 -14.95
CA LEU A 12 3.31 15.52 -15.76
C LEU A 12 4.80 15.22 -15.62
N SER A 13 5.47 15.01 -16.74
CA SER A 13 6.90 14.71 -16.75
C SER A 13 7.65 15.72 -17.62
N TYR A 14 8.82 16.12 -17.13
CA TYR A 14 9.80 16.91 -17.86
C TYR A 14 11.12 16.17 -17.87
N ALA A 15 11.73 16.01 -19.03
CA ALA A 15 13.04 15.39 -19.20
C ALA A 15 13.88 16.25 -20.12
N ASP A 16 15.11 16.51 -19.71
CA ASP A 16 16.06 17.28 -20.49
C ASP A 16 17.49 16.80 -20.24
N SER A 17 18.37 17.11 -21.21
CA SER A 17 19.78 16.73 -21.19
C SER A 17 20.64 17.91 -21.66
N PHE A 18 21.53 18.36 -20.80
CA PHE A 18 22.43 19.46 -21.08
C PHE A 18 23.90 19.10 -20.76
N GLY A 19 24.64 18.81 -21.80
CA GLY A 19 26.00 18.28 -21.67
C GLY A 19 26.01 16.93 -20.99
N LYS A 20 26.67 16.84 -19.82
CA LYS A 20 26.76 15.61 -19.01
C LYS A 20 25.62 15.44 -18.00
N HIS A 21 24.67 16.34 -17.98
CA HIS A 21 23.58 16.37 -17.02
C HIS A 21 22.30 15.85 -17.68
N HIS A 22 21.68 14.85 -17.08
CA HIS A 22 20.37 14.35 -17.48
C HIS A 22 19.42 14.48 -16.30
N LEU A 23 18.33 15.21 -16.51
CA LEU A 23 17.30 15.45 -15.50
C LEU A 23 15.96 14.90 -15.97
N ASN A 24 15.26 14.20 -15.11
CA ASN A 24 13.87 13.83 -15.31
C ASN A 24 13.09 14.14 -14.03
N VAL A 25 12.06 14.95 -14.15
CA VAL A 25 11.17 15.33 -13.04
C VAL A 25 9.76 14.90 -13.39
N MET A 26 9.08 14.28 -12.48
CA MET A 26 7.69 13.85 -12.61
C MET A 26 6.89 14.35 -11.41
N LEU A 27 5.73 14.93 -11.68
CA LEU A 27 4.70 15.25 -10.71
C LEU A 27 3.45 14.45 -11.04
N GLY A 28 2.72 14.01 -10.05
CA GLY A 28 1.48 13.30 -10.28
C GLY A 28 0.53 13.33 -9.12
N ASN A 29 -0.71 13.00 -9.44
CA ASN A 29 -1.76 12.75 -8.47
C ASN A 29 -2.56 11.51 -8.85
N GLU A 30 -3.13 10.86 -7.85
CA GLU A 30 -3.97 9.69 -8.02
C GLU A 30 -5.16 9.78 -7.09
N LEU A 31 -6.33 9.43 -7.62
CA LEU A 31 -7.57 9.30 -6.88
C LEU A 31 -8.09 7.88 -7.09
N VAL A 32 -8.34 7.18 -5.99
CA VAL A 32 -8.97 5.86 -6.01
C VAL A 32 -10.20 5.89 -5.13
N PHE A 33 -11.32 5.46 -5.69
CA PHE A 33 -12.57 5.28 -4.97
C PHE A 33 -13.03 3.84 -5.14
N THR A 34 -13.39 3.21 -4.03
CA THR A 34 -13.91 1.84 -4.02
C THR A 34 -15.20 1.79 -3.24
N GLN A 35 -16.22 1.21 -3.83
CA GLN A 35 -17.50 0.93 -3.22
C GLN A 35 -17.73 -0.57 -3.23
N SER A 36 -18.15 -1.14 -2.12
CA SER A 36 -18.45 -2.55 -1.97
C SER A 36 -19.84 -2.72 -1.37
N ARG A 37 -20.64 -3.57 -1.97
CA ARG A 37 -21.98 -3.97 -1.49
C ARG A 37 -22.04 -5.46 -1.35
N SER A 38 -22.59 -5.93 -0.25
CA SER A 38 -22.83 -7.33 -0.01
C SER A 38 -24.26 -7.54 0.46
N LEU A 39 -24.89 -8.55 -0.08
CA LEU A 39 -26.18 -9.07 0.39
C LEU A 39 -26.01 -10.58 0.55
N LYS A 40 -26.29 -11.08 1.75
CA LYS A 40 -26.23 -12.50 2.07
C LYS A 40 -27.62 -12.96 2.53
N ALA A 41 -28.14 -13.95 1.86
CA ALA A 41 -29.32 -14.68 2.29
C ALA A 41 -28.96 -16.15 2.38
N ALA A 42 -29.47 -16.85 3.39
CA ALA A 42 -29.26 -18.27 3.58
C ALA A 42 -30.52 -18.91 4.12
N ASN A 43 -30.69 -20.16 3.79
CA ASN A 43 -31.75 -21.03 4.38
C ASN A 43 -31.14 -22.39 4.64
N ASN A 44 -31.70 -23.11 5.60
CA ASN A 44 -31.26 -24.44 5.98
C ASN A 44 -32.45 -25.43 5.91
N GLN A 45 -32.18 -26.72 6.11
CA GLN A 45 -33.18 -27.80 6.11
C GLN A 45 -33.96 -27.89 4.80
N PHE A 46 -33.21 -28.09 3.70
CA PHE A 46 -33.81 -28.36 2.39
C PHE A 46 -34.33 -29.79 2.34
N PRO A 47 -35.49 -30.04 1.66
CA PRO A 47 -36.04 -31.38 1.48
C PRO A 47 -35.15 -32.26 0.58
N ASP A 48 -34.34 -31.67 -0.30
CA ASP A 48 -33.44 -32.31 -1.24
C ASP A 48 -32.24 -31.40 -1.54
N ASP A 49 -31.05 -32.00 -1.63
CA ASP A 49 -29.80 -31.28 -1.91
C ASP A 49 -29.64 -30.90 -3.39
N ASN A 50 -30.51 -31.38 -4.27
CA ASN A 50 -30.41 -31.12 -5.71
C ASN A 50 -30.74 -29.68 -6.12
N PHE A 51 -31.45 -28.90 -5.30
CA PHE A 51 -31.84 -27.52 -5.61
C PHE A 51 -30.78 -26.48 -5.26
N GLY A 52 -29.93 -26.77 -4.28
CA GLY A 52 -28.80 -25.95 -3.88
C GLY A 52 -29.15 -24.46 -3.71
N ILE A 53 -28.34 -23.60 -4.27
CA ILE A 53 -28.50 -22.14 -4.18
C ILE A 53 -29.56 -21.57 -5.14
N TYR A 54 -30.14 -22.35 -6.05
CA TYR A 54 -31.06 -21.88 -7.08
C TYR A 54 -32.44 -21.52 -6.56
N ASP A 55 -32.86 -22.14 -5.46
CA ASP A 55 -34.13 -21.80 -4.82
C ASP A 55 -34.01 -21.91 -3.27
N LEU A 56 -33.68 -20.77 -2.67
CA LEU A 56 -33.56 -20.66 -1.21
C LEU A 56 -34.93 -20.74 -0.50
N SER A 57 -36.07 -20.61 -1.20
CA SER A 57 -37.39 -20.61 -0.61
C SER A 57 -37.80 -22.02 -0.14
N LEU A 58 -37.18 -23.08 -0.67
CA LEU A 58 -37.45 -24.45 -0.33
C LEU A 58 -36.93 -24.91 1.06
N GLY A 59 -35.99 -24.13 1.63
CA GLY A 59 -35.51 -24.39 2.99
C GLY A 59 -36.55 -24.02 4.04
N SER A 60 -36.65 -24.81 5.09
CA SER A 60 -37.65 -24.62 6.19
C SER A 60 -37.10 -23.75 7.34
N LEU A 61 -35.80 -23.44 7.39
CA LEU A 61 -35.17 -22.65 8.46
C LEU A 61 -34.41 -21.44 7.87
N PRO A 62 -35.12 -20.34 7.54
CA PRO A 62 -34.51 -19.16 6.99
C PRO A 62 -33.56 -18.50 7.99
N GLN A 63 -32.37 -18.12 7.53
CA GLN A 63 -31.43 -17.36 8.31
C GLN A 63 -31.68 -15.85 8.14
N LYS A 64 -31.33 -15.06 9.17
CA LYS A 64 -31.45 -13.60 9.10
C LYS A 64 -30.59 -13.08 7.94
N PRO A 65 -31.17 -12.33 6.99
CA PRO A 65 -30.39 -11.74 5.92
C PRO A 65 -29.38 -10.71 6.46
N GLU A 66 -28.20 -10.67 5.87
CA GLU A 66 -27.15 -9.71 6.19
C GLU A 66 -26.88 -8.83 4.97
N SER A 67 -26.68 -7.54 5.18
CA SER A 67 -26.23 -6.64 4.13
C SER A 67 -25.15 -5.71 4.66
N SER A 68 -24.21 -5.38 3.80
CA SER A 68 -23.18 -4.41 4.11
C SER A 68 -22.94 -3.47 2.93
N PHE A 69 -22.51 -2.27 3.27
CA PHE A 69 -22.14 -1.24 2.33
C PHE A 69 -20.91 -0.52 2.86
N ASP A 70 -19.85 -0.51 2.07
CA ASP A 70 -18.58 0.12 2.42
C ASP A 70 -18.08 1.00 1.27
N GLU A 71 -17.53 2.16 1.64
CA GLU A 71 -16.87 3.07 0.72
C GLU A 71 -15.49 3.44 1.25
N THR A 72 -14.50 3.45 0.35
CA THR A 72 -13.15 3.91 0.67
C THR A 72 -12.63 4.83 -0.42
N GLY A 73 -11.96 5.90 0.01
CA GLY A 73 -11.26 6.84 -0.84
C GLY A 73 -9.78 6.90 -0.49
N LEU A 74 -8.95 6.98 -1.52
CA LEU A 74 -7.53 7.26 -1.41
C LEU A 74 -7.18 8.40 -2.36
N VAL A 75 -6.50 9.40 -1.85
CA VAL A 75 -5.91 10.49 -2.63
C VAL A 75 -4.41 10.48 -2.43
N SER A 76 -3.67 10.59 -3.52
CA SER A 76 -2.21 10.57 -3.48
C SER A 76 -1.65 11.71 -4.32
N TYR A 77 -0.58 12.33 -3.82
CA TYR A 77 0.25 13.26 -4.56
C TYR A 77 1.69 12.77 -4.51
N PHE A 78 2.38 12.83 -5.62
CA PHE A 78 3.76 12.38 -5.68
C PHE A 78 4.60 13.24 -6.60
N ALA A 79 5.87 13.38 -6.22
CA ALA A 79 6.91 14.03 -6.98
C ALA A 79 8.13 13.11 -7.04
N ARG A 80 8.77 13.01 -8.18
CA ARG A 80 10.02 12.26 -8.38
C ARG A 80 10.97 13.10 -9.20
N ALA A 81 12.23 13.14 -8.77
CA ALA A 81 13.33 13.69 -9.52
C ALA A 81 14.39 12.61 -9.72
N PHE A 82 14.79 12.40 -10.95
CA PHE A 82 15.93 11.57 -11.31
C PHE A 82 16.99 12.48 -11.95
N TYR A 83 18.19 12.37 -11.46
CA TYR A 83 19.34 13.09 -11.96
C TYR A 83 20.50 12.13 -12.23
N ASN A 84 21.09 12.26 -13.41
CA ASN A 84 22.26 11.50 -13.82
C ASN A 84 23.33 12.49 -14.30
N PHE A 85 24.52 12.36 -13.73
CA PHE A 85 25.68 13.15 -14.12
C PHE A 85 26.76 12.23 -14.72
N ASP A 86 27.12 12.51 -15.98
CA ASP A 86 28.19 11.86 -16.75
C ASP A 86 28.05 10.32 -16.78
N ASP A 87 26.81 9.81 -16.68
CA ASP A 87 26.50 8.38 -16.55
C ASP A 87 27.23 7.66 -15.39
N ARG A 88 27.82 8.42 -14.47
CA ARG A 88 28.57 7.92 -13.31
C ARG A 88 27.82 8.06 -12.01
N TYR A 89 27.17 9.21 -11.81
CA TYR A 89 26.49 9.53 -10.56
C TYR A 89 25.00 9.63 -10.83
N LEU A 90 24.24 8.74 -10.22
CA LEU A 90 22.79 8.68 -10.37
C LEU A 90 22.14 9.01 -9.02
N LEU A 91 21.16 9.88 -9.02
CA LEU A 91 20.39 10.27 -7.85
C LEU A 91 18.91 10.20 -8.18
N THR A 92 18.13 9.57 -7.32
CA THR A 92 16.67 9.59 -7.39
C THR A 92 16.12 10.07 -6.06
N MET A 93 15.20 11.01 -6.10
CA MET A 93 14.43 11.47 -4.94
C MET A 93 12.96 11.32 -5.25
N THR A 94 12.19 10.83 -4.29
CA THR A 94 10.74 10.71 -4.41
C THR A 94 10.10 11.19 -3.12
N LEU A 95 9.06 11.98 -3.26
CA LEU A 95 8.18 12.38 -2.17
C LEU A 95 6.76 11.97 -2.53
N ARG A 96 6.11 11.19 -1.67
CA ARG A 96 4.72 10.80 -1.82
C ARG A 96 3.95 11.12 -0.55
N THR A 97 2.75 11.63 -0.71
CA THR A 97 1.78 11.75 0.39
C THR A 97 0.48 11.09 -0.03
N ASP A 98 -0.05 10.27 0.86
CA ASP A 98 -1.28 9.52 0.64
C ASP A 98 -2.29 9.84 1.75
N GLY A 99 -3.51 10.19 1.35
CA GLY A 99 -4.63 10.43 2.25
C GLY A 99 -5.68 9.32 2.11
N SER A 100 -5.97 8.60 3.19
CA SER A 100 -6.93 7.50 3.20
C SER A 100 -8.14 7.80 4.06
N SER A 101 -9.35 7.54 3.55
CA SER A 101 -10.59 7.67 4.30
C SER A 101 -10.72 6.69 5.47
N LYS A 102 -9.84 5.69 5.56
CA LYS A 102 -9.81 4.69 6.64
C LYS A 102 -9.34 5.26 7.98
N PHE A 103 -8.73 6.44 7.98
CA PHE A 103 -8.21 7.11 9.17
C PHE A 103 -9.04 8.36 9.53
N ALA A 104 -9.01 8.74 10.80
CA ALA A 104 -9.58 9.99 11.27
C ALA A 104 -8.94 11.20 10.56
N LYS A 105 -9.65 12.32 10.53
CA LYS A 105 -9.27 13.52 9.75
C LYS A 105 -7.84 13.98 10.00
N GLU A 106 -7.41 13.95 11.27
CA GLU A 106 -6.10 14.39 11.73
C GLU A 106 -4.95 13.47 11.32
N ASN A 107 -5.25 12.17 11.13
CA ASN A 107 -4.26 11.10 10.80
C ASN A 107 -4.40 10.58 9.37
N ARG A 108 -5.20 11.24 8.54
CA ARG A 108 -5.57 10.77 7.21
C ARG A 108 -4.39 10.72 6.25
N PHE A 109 -3.48 11.72 6.32
CA PHE A 109 -2.35 11.85 5.42
C PHE A 109 -1.07 11.28 6.02
N GLY A 110 -0.42 10.40 5.24
CA GLY A 110 0.94 9.91 5.48
C GLY A 110 1.93 10.52 4.50
N TRP A 111 3.20 10.70 4.92
CA TRP A 111 4.29 11.21 4.10
C TRP A 111 5.36 10.16 3.96
N PHE A 112 5.76 9.87 2.73
CA PHE A 112 6.65 8.77 2.39
C PHE A 112 7.79 9.27 1.48
N PRO A 113 8.81 9.93 2.07
CA PRO A 113 9.99 10.33 1.34
C PRO A 113 10.90 9.12 1.05
N SER A 114 11.60 9.16 -0.09
CA SER A 114 12.66 8.23 -0.41
C SER A 114 13.76 8.88 -1.24
N ALA A 115 14.99 8.40 -1.08
CA ALA A 115 16.12 8.81 -1.87
C ALA A 115 17.00 7.60 -2.17
N SER A 116 17.60 7.57 -3.35
CA SER A 116 18.62 6.59 -3.72
C SER A 116 19.73 7.25 -4.51
N ALA A 117 20.95 6.81 -4.27
CA ALA A 117 22.12 7.22 -5.01
C ALA A 117 22.86 5.99 -5.55
N ALA A 118 23.42 6.10 -6.74
CA ALA A 118 24.30 5.09 -7.30
C ALA A 118 25.53 5.73 -7.91
N TRP A 119 26.67 5.09 -7.72
CA TRP A 119 27.93 5.47 -8.29
C TRP A 119 28.49 4.34 -9.15
N ARG A 120 28.66 4.60 -10.43
CA ARG A 120 29.25 3.67 -11.39
C ARG A 120 30.77 3.82 -11.35
N ILE A 121 31.40 3.16 -10.38
CA ILE A 121 32.84 3.24 -10.11
C ILE A 121 33.66 2.80 -11.34
N SER A 122 33.17 1.80 -12.09
CA SER A 122 33.82 1.30 -13.30
C SER A 122 34.01 2.35 -14.39
N GLU A 123 33.21 3.45 -14.37
CA GLU A 123 33.29 4.53 -15.37
C GLU A 123 34.31 5.62 -15.00
N GLU A 124 34.94 5.51 -13.82
CA GLU A 124 35.94 6.47 -13.37
C GLU A 124 37.28 6.26 -14.05
N GLU A 125 38.01 7.36 -14.25
CA GLU A 125 39.33 7.39 -14.93
C GLU A 125 40.32 6.44 -14.24
N PHE A 126 40.33 6.40 -12.91
CA PHE A 126 41.24 5.54 -12.14
C PHE A 126 40.96 4.04 -12.29
N MET A 127 39.76 3.67 -12.80
CA MET A 127 39.38 2.27 -13.03
C MET A 127 39.81 1.75 -14.42
N LYS A 128 40.20 2.63 -15.35
CA LYS A 128 40.61 2.22 -16.69
C LYS A 128 41.66 1.10 -16.75
N PRO A 129 42.72 1.12 -15.92
CA PRO A 129 43.70 0.04 -15.92
C PRO A 129 43.15 -1.32 -15.48
N LEU A 130 42.08 -1.31 -14.69
CA LEU A 130 41.45 -2.51 -14.11
C LEU A 130 40.29 -3.05 -14.95
N GLN A 131 39.88 -2.39 -16.02
CA GLN A 131 38.71 -2.76 -16.84
C GLN A 131 38.81 -4.15 -17.48
N ARG A 132 40.02 -4.67 -17.68
CA ARG A 132 40.23 -6.07 -18.15
C ARG A 132 39.75 -7.10 -17.16
N VAL A 133 39.78 -6.79 -15.86
CA VAL A 133 39.38 -7.68 -14.78
C VAL A 133 38.00 -7.26 -14.26
N ILE A 134 37.82 -5.99 -13.94
CA ILE A 134 36.58 -5.42 -13.38
C ILE A 134 35.84 -4.71 -14.51
N SER A 135 34.89 -5.38 -15.14
CA SER A 135 34.14 -4.86 -16.28
C SER A 135 33.01 -3.93 -15.85
N SER A 136 32.46 -4.14 -14.69
CA SER A 136 31.45 -3.26 -14.09
C SER A 136 31.58 -3.26 -12.57
N LEU A 137 31.44 -2.08 -11.98
CA LEU A 137 31.42 -1.91 -10.52
C LEU A 137 30.52 -0.72 -10.20
N LYS A 138 29.43 -0.99 -9.45
CA LYS A 138 28.45 0.02 -9.07
C LYS A 138 28.10 -0.09 -7.61
N LEU A 139 28.30 0.97 -6.87
CA LEU A 139 27.83 1.12 -5.49
C LEU A 139 26.44 1.76 -5.49
N ARG A 140 25.52 1.22 -4.70
CA ARG A 140 24.18 1.75 -4.52
C ARG A 140 23.88 1.98 -3.04
N ALA A 141 23.17 3.05 -2.75
CA ALA A 141 22.61 3.29 -1.42
C ALA A 141 21.19 3.82 -1.57
N SER A 142 20.28 3.39 -0.73
CA SER A 142 18.91 3.88 -0.69
C SER A 142 18.37 3.97 0.73
N TYR A 143 17.51 4.95 0.92
CA TYR A 143 16.74 5.14 2.15
C TYR A 143 15.34 5.58 1.75
N GLY A 144 14.31 4.99 2.36
CA GLY A 144 12.95 5.34 2.04
C GLY A 144 11.95 4.90 3.09
N GLN A 145 10.77 5.49 2.98
CA GLN A 145 9.62 5.15 3.80
C GLN A 145 8.48 4.71 2.90
N SER A 146 7.75 3.68 3.32
CA SER A 146 6.52 3.22 2.68
C SER A 146 5.40 3.12 3.71
N GLY A 147 4.19 3.52 3.30
CA GLY A 147 2.99 3.46 4.12
C GLY A 147 2.17 2.20 3.86
N ASN A 148 1.48 1.74 4.90
CA ASN A 148 0.49 0.68 4.81
C ASN A 148 -0.80 1.14 5.52
N ASN A 149 -1.95 0.99 4.85
CA ASN A 149 -3.28 1.31 5.37
C ASN A 149 -4.19 0.05 5.39
N ARG A 150 -3.60 -1.13 5.52
CA ARG A 150 -4.34 -2.41 5.57
C ARG A 150 -5.05 -2.57 6.91
N ILE A 151 -6.10 -1.78 7.08
CA ILE A 151 -7.01 -1.83 8.22
C ILE A 151 -8.45 -1.85 7.69
N GLY A 152 -9.36 -2.42 8.45
CA GLY A 152 -10.79 -2.36 8.14
C GLY A 152 -11.31 -0.93 8.10
N ASN A 153 -12.39 -0.71 7.36
CA ASN A 153 -13.02 0.61 7.25
C ASN A 153 -13.61 1.04 8.60
N ASN A 154 -13.67 2.35 8.83
CA ASN A 154 -14.31 2.97 10.00
C ASN A 154 -13.76 2.52 11.37
N ARG A 155 -12.55 1.92 11.44
CA ARG A 155 -11.95 1.47 12.71
C ARG A 155 -11.53 2.60 13.63
N TYR A 156 -11.50 3.83 13.15
CA TYR A 156 -11.29 5.02 13.98
C TYR A 156 -12.55 5.44 14.78
N SER A 157 -13.73 4.93 14.40
CA SER A 157 -15.02 5.17 15.07
C SER A 157 -15.55 3.91 15.71
N SER A 158 -16.26 4.04 16.83
CA SER A 158 -16.99 2.91 17.42
C SER A 158 -18.15 2.51 16.53
N ILE A 159 -18.32 1.20 16.34
CA ILE A 159 -19.40 0.61 15.57
C ILE A 159 -20.35 -0.03 16.54
N PHE A 160 -21.64 0.25 16.34
CA PHE A 160 -22.72 -0.31 17.14
C PHE A 160 -23.51 -1.29 16.26
N GLU A 161 -24.04 -2.34 16.88
CA GLU A 161 -24.99 -3.24 16.25
C GLU A 161 -26.30 -3.28 17.05
N SER A 162 -27.40 -3.50 16.33
CA SER A 162 -28.69 -3.69 16.98
C SER A 162 -28.79 -5.07 17.59
N ASN A 163 -29.21 -5.14 18.84
CA ASN A 163 -29.54 -6.36 19.55
C ASN A 163 -30.94 -6.24 20.12
N TRP A 164 -31.53 -7.37 20.46
CA TRP A 164 -32.86 -7.43 21.09
C TRP A 164 -32.69 -7.77 22.55
N TYR A 165 -33.26 -6.94 23.39
CA TYR A 165 -33.28 -7.16 24.85
C TYR A 165 -34.68 -7.60 25.28
N ALA A 166 -34.75 -8.71 25.97
CA ALA A 166 -36.00 -9.21 26.52
C ALA A 166 -36.36 -8.43 27.79
N ASN A 167 -37.52 -7.75 27.78
CA ASN A 167 -38.10 -7.08 28.95
C ASN A 167 -39.46 -7.70 29.25
N GLY A 168 -39.45 -8.74 30.04
CA GLY A 168 -40.62 -9.57 30.29
C GLY A 168 -41.08 -10.31 29.03
N SER A 169 -42.29 -10.04 28.54
CA SER A 169 -42.83 -10.60 27.31
C SER A 169 -42.60 -9.78 26.04
N SER A 170 -41.87 -8.68 26.15
CA SER A 170 -41.62 -7.77 25.05
C SER A 170 -40.12 -7.75 24.67
N GLU A 171 -39.85 -7.71 23.37
CA GLU A 171 -38.51 -7.50 22.85
C GLU A 171 -38.30 -6.01 22.54
N ILE A 172 -37.26 -5.45 23.11
CA ILE A 172 -36.91 -4.02 22.91
C ILE A 172 -35.62 -3.97 22.12
N PRO A 173 -35.55 -3.19 21.00
CA PRO A 173 -34.32 -3.00 20.26
C PRO A 173 -33.31 -2.21 21.11
N SER A 174 -32.09 -2.69 21.19
CA SER A 174 -30.96 -2.05 21.86
C SER A 174 -29.77 -1.92 20.92
N LEU A 175 -28.86 -1.00 21.25
CA LEU A 175 -27.59 -0.85 20.56
C LEU A 175 -26.47 -1.28 21.50
N ILE A 176 -25.69 -2.26 21.04
CA ILE A 176 -24.48 -2.69 21.75
C ILE A 176 -23.24 -2.29 20.93
N SER A 177 -22.16 -1.94 21.62
CA SER A 177 -20.91 -1.66 20.97
C SER A 177 -20.33 -2.95 20.37
N LYS A 178 -20.16 -2.98 19.05
CA LYS A 178 -19.53 -4.09 18.34
C LYS A 178 -18.01 -3.97 18.33
N THR A 179 -17.51 -2.74 18.16
CA THR A 179 -16.08 -2.45 18.17
C THR A 179 -15.83 -1.10 18.81
N LEU A 180 -14.77 -1.00 19.60
CA LEU A 180 -14.28 0.26 20.11
C LEU A 180 -13.46 0.95 19.03
N GLY A 181 -13.82 2.20 18.71
CA GLY A 181 -13.07 3.02 17.77
C GLY A 181 -11.77 3.52 18.37
N ASN A 182 -10.74 3.61 17.53
CA ASN A 182 -9.47 4.25 17.91
C ASN A 182 -9.19 5.43 16.99
N PRO A 183 -9.53 6.67 17.37
CA PRO A 183 -9.25 7.85 16.54
C PRO A 183 -7.75 8.14 16.36
N GLY A 184 -6.88 7.56 17.19
CA GLY A 184 -5.43 7.67 17.07
C GLY A 184 -4.81 6.76 15.98
N LEU A 185 -5.60 5.94 15.27
CA LEU A 185 -5.11 5.12 14.17
C LEU A 185 -4.52 5.99 13.05
N LYS A 186 -3.34 5.60 12.61
CA LYS A 186 -2.56 6.27 11.55
C LYS A 186 -1.87 5.26 10.65
N TRP A 187 -1.23 5.74 9.62
CA TRP A 187 -0.46 4.92 8.70
C TRP A 187 0.64 4.12 9.42
N GLU A 188 0.64 2.81 9.19
CA GLU A 188 1.81 1.99 9.49
C GLU A 188 2.92 2.38 8.53
N THR A 189 4.12 2.59 9.05
CA THR A 189 5.25 3.08 8.24
C THR A 189 6.43 2.12 8.35
N THR A 190 6.89 1.62 7.22
CA THR A 190 8.13 0.86 7.12
C THR A 190 9.24 1.75 6.58
N VAL A 191 10.29 1.89 7.37
CA VAL A 191 11.54 2.58 7.03
C VAL A 191 12.54 1.55 6.57
N SER A 192 13.07 1.72 5.35
CA SER A 192 14.03 0.81 4.72
C SER A 192 15.33 1.56 4.41
N ALA A 193 16.46 0.97 4.73
CA ALA A 193 17.77 1.40 4.29
C ALA A 193 18.50 0.22 3.65
N ASN A 194 19.16 0.47 2.52
CA ASN A 194 19.87 -0.54 1.74
C ASN A 194 21.17 0.03 1.20
N ILE A 195 22.22 -0.78 1.23
CA ILE A 195 23.50 -0.54 0.53
C ILE A 195 23.81 -1.79 -0.29
N GLY A 196 24.13 -1.62 -1.56
CA GLY A 196 24.41 -2.70 -2.49
C GLY A 196 25.65 -2.42 -3.33
N LEU A 197 26.39 -3.45 -3.63
CA LEU A 197 27.51 -3.46 -4.56
C LEU A 197 27.24 -4.45 -5.68
N ASP A 198 27.11 -3.92 -6.90
CA ASP A 198 27.00 -4.73 -8.11
C ASP A 198 28.40 -4.81 -8.78
N PHE A 199 28.82 -6.00 -9.15
CA PHE A 199 30.10 -6.21 -9.82
C PHE A 199 29.98 -7.15 -11.02
N GLY A 200 30.84 -6.93 -11.99
CA GLY A 200 31.02 -7.82 -13.15
C GLY A 200 32.52 -7.93 -13.46
N LEU A 201 32.98 -9.16 -13.64
CA LEU A 201 34.37 -9.49 -13.87
C LEU A 201 34.56 -10.16 -15.24
N PHE A 202 35.74 -9.98 -15.83
CA PHE A 202 36.17 -10.65 -17.07
C PHE A 202 35.17 -10.52 -18.23
N ASN A 203 34.85 -9.26 -18.60
CA ASN A 203 33.81 -8.94 -19.59
C ASN A 203 32.42 -9.47 -19.19
N ASN A 204 32.07 -9.33 -17.91
CA ASN A 204 30.81 -9.78 -17.30
C ASN A 204 30.57 -11.30 -17.38
N ARG A 205 31.63 -12.12 -17.54
CA ARG A 205 31.49 -13.58 -17.45
C ARG A 205 31.12 -14.05 -16.05
N ILE A 206 31.54 -13.30 -15.03
CA ILE A 206 31.14 -13.50 -13.65
C ILE A 206 30.49 -12.19 -13.20
N SER A 207 29.29 -12.25 -12.71
CA SER A 207 28.60 -11.10 -12.15
C SER A 207 27.89 -11.47 -10.85
N GLY A 208 27.75 -10.50 -9.96
CA GLY A 208 27.08 -10.71 -8.70
C GLY A 208 26.67 -9.40 -8.04
N THR A 209 25.82 -9.53 -7.04
CA THR A 209 25.37 -8.44 -6.19
C THR A 209 25.53 -8.84 -4.72
N VAL A 210 26.07 -7.95 -3.93
CA VAL A 210 26.08 -8.07 -2.47
C VAL A 210 25.24 -6.94 -1.91
N GLU A 211 24.30 -7.27 -1.06
CA GLU A 211 23.37 -6.30 -0.46
C GLU A 211 23.29 -6.45 1.05
N VAL A 212 23.22 -5.31 1.75
CA VAL A 212 22.90 -5.22 3.17
C VAL A 212 21.73 -4.28 3.33
N TYR A 213 20.68 -4.73 3.99
CA TYR A 213 19.49 -3.93 4.21
C TYR A 213 19.02 -3.99 5.67
N LYS A 214 18.29 -2.95 6.08
CA LYS A 214 17.63 -2.86 7.37
C LYS A 214 16.23 -2.28 7.18
N ASN A 215 15.22 -3.01 7.66
CA ASN A 215 13.85 -2.56 7.68
C ASN A 215 13.37 -2.37 9.13
N LYS A 216 12.61 -1.31 9.36
CA LYS A 216 11.96 -1.03 10.65
C LYS A 216 10.54 -0.56 10.42
N THR A 217 9.57 -1.33 10.90
CA THR A 217 8.16 -0.94 10.87
C THR A 217 7.77 -0.25 12.17
N LYS A 218 7.01 0.82 12.07
CA LYS A 218 6.46 1.62 13.16
C LYS A 218 4.95 1.72 13.01
N ASP A 219 4.27 1.99 14.13
CA ASP A 219 2.82 2.22 14.17
C ASP A 219 2.04 1.05 13.55
N LEU A 220 2.41 -0.18 13.96
CA LEU A 220 1.81 -1.43 13.46
C LEU A 220 0.29 -1.42 13.62
N LEU A 221 -0.41 -1.76 12.55
CA LEU A 221 -1.85 -1.92 12.52
C LEU A 221 -2.21 -3.36 12.91
N LEU A 222 -2.57 -3.56 14.17
CA LEU A 222 -2.95 -4.87 14.71
C LEU A 222 -4.40 -4.85 15.15
N THR A 223 -5.10 -5.96 14.95
CA THR A 223 -6.43 -6.21 15.54
C THR A 223 -6.22 -6.90 16.87
N ALA A 224 -6.78 -6.36 17.94
CA ALA A 224 -6.88 -7.02 19.22
C ALA A 224 -8.35 -7.36 19.48
N ASP A 225 -8.61 -8.59 19.89
CA ASP A 225 -9.92 -8.98 20.42
C ASP A 225 -9.98 -8.54 21.88
N VAL A 226 -11.04 -7.78 22.23
CA VAL A 226 -11.25 -7.21 23.57
C VAL A 226 -12.49 -7.83 24.18
#